data_23b49890fda6cc2111c74b6e7e3883a2
#
_entry.id   23b49890fda6cc2111c74b6e7e3883a2
#
_cell.length_a   1.000
_cell.length_b   1.000
_cell.length_c   1.000
_cell.angle_alpha   90.00
_cell.angle_beta   90.00
_cell.angle_gamma   90.00
#
_symmetry.space_group_name_H-M   'P 1'
#
loop_
_entity.id
_entity.type
_entity.pdbx_description
1 polymer ?
#
loop_
_entity_poly.entity_id
_entity_poly.type
_entity_poly.pdbx_seq_one_letter_code
_entity_poly.pdbx_strand_id
1 'polypeptide(L)'
;MVSQSQYPTVNEALVRNVFDAVWGPDGGPDAIDDYFTIDFVDHEPGRTIEGRPAYKDYVRDLLSGMPDFAGSTELVICDGDYVSVRYTVTGTHVGTFWGIEPTREQVEVDGTVVYHVTDGRIDERWNAYDRLELLEQLGVGPGQLDY
;
A
#
# COMPACT_ATOMS: atom_id res chain seq x y z
N MET A 1 -14.53 1.78 -30.35
CA MET A 1 -13.77 1.83 -29.11
C MET A 1 -13.64 3.27 -28.64
N VAL A 2 -13.95 3.50 -27.40
CA VAL A 2 -13.81 4.82 -26.82
C VAL A 2 -12.33 5.09 -26.61
N SER A 3 -11.83 6.20 -27.11
CA SER A 3 -10.46 6.61 -26.83
C SER A 3 -10.32 6.93 -25.34
N GLN A 4 -9.19 6.60 -24.78
CA GLN A 4 -8.94 6.94 -23.39
C GLN A 4 -8.92 8.45 -23.23
N SER A 5 -9.55 8.94 -22.18
CA SER A 5 -9.54 10.34 -21.85
C SER A 5 -8.12 10.79 -21.53
N GLN A 6 -7.75 12.00 -21.93
CA GLN A 6 -6.50 12.65 -21.52
C GLN A 6 -6.51 13.01 -20.04
N TYR A 7 -7.70 13.03 -19.43
CA TYR A 7 -7.89 13.40 -18.04
C TYR A 7 -8.23 12.17 -17.21
N PRO A 8 -7.67 12.04 -16.01
CA PRO A 8 -8.02 10.92 -15.14
C PRO A 8 -9.49 10.97 -14.76
N THR A 9 -10.10 9.81 -14.58
CA THR A 9 -11.44 9.72 -13.98
C THR A 9 -11.40 10.16 -12.53
N VAL A 10 -12.58 10.41 -11.94
CA VAL A 10 -12.68 10.78 -10.53
C VAL A 10 -12.04 9.70 -9.64
N ASN A 11 -12.30 8.42 -9.95
CA ASN A 11 -11.76 7.31 -9.17
C ASN A 11 -10.25 7.17 -9.34
N GLU A 12 -9.72 7.37 -10.55
CA GLU A 12 -8.28 7.37 -10.76
C GLU A 12 -7.62 8.50 -9.97
N ALA A 13 -8.18 9.71 -10.02
CA ALA A 13 -7.65 10.85 -9.27
C ALA A 13 -7.70 10.60 -7.76
N LEU A 14 -8.77 9.97 -7.27
CA LEU A 14 -8.90 9.61 -5.86
C LEU A 14 -7.76 8.69 -5.44
N VAL A 15 -7.49 7.65 -6.20
CA VAL A 15 -6.46 6.66 -5.85
C VAL A 15 -5.06 7.27 -5.93
N ARG A 16 -4.78 8.13 -6.93
CA ARG A 16 -3.51 8.85 -6.98
C ARG A 16 -3.31 9.75 -5.76
N ASN A 17 -4.38 10.43 -5.32
CA ASN A 17 -4.33 11.26 -4.12
C ASN A 17 -4.09 10.42 -2.87
N VAL A 18 -4.67 9.23 -2.80
CA VAL A 18 -4.45 8.30 -1.67
C VAL A 18 -2.98 7.88 -1.59
N PHE A 19 -2.37 7.55 -2.73
CA PHE A 19 -0.94 7.21 -2.74
C PHE A 19 -0.10 8.35 -2.17
N ASP A 20 -0.35 9.56 -2.60
CA ASP A 20 0.39 10.73 -2.11
C ASP A 20 0.10 11.01 -0.63
N ALA A 21 -1.16 10.90 -0.22
CA ALA A 21 -1.57 11.25 1.13
C ALA A 21 -1.14 10.22 2.19
N VAL A 22 -1.04 8.96 1.83
CA VAL A 22 -0.66 7.87 2.75
C VAL A 22 0.82 7.52 2.59
N TRP A 23 1.29 7.37 1.36
CA TRP A 23 2.61 6.83 1.04
C TRP A 23 3.59 7.87 0.48
N GLY A 24 3.18 9.11 0.35
CA GLY A 24 4.05 10.19 -0.09
C GLY A 24 4.99 10.67 1.01
N PRO A 25 5.97 11.55 0.67
CA PRO A 25 6.98 12.00 1.64
C PRO A 25 6.41 12.69 2.88
N ASP A 26 5.28 13.38 2.73
CA ASP A 26 4.60 14.06 3.83
C ASP A 26 3.34 13.31 4.28
N GLY A 27 3.19 12.06 3.83
CA GLY A 27 2.01 11.27 4.09
C GLY A 27 2.05 10.55 5.44
N GLY A 28 0.96 9.86 5.73
CA GLY A 28 0.87 9.08 6.94
C GLY A 28 -0.49 8.46 7.17
N PRO A 29 -0.63 7.68 8.25
CA PRO A 29 -1.85 6.95 8.54
C PRO A 29 -3.06 7.82 8.86
N ASP A 30 -2.86 9.06 9.29
CA ASP A 30 -3.99 9.94 9.61
C ASP A 30 -4.84 10.29 8.39
N ALA A 31 -4.25 10.28 7.18
CA ALA A 31 -4.97 10.53 5.95
C ALA A 31 -5.98 9.41 5.63
N ILE A 32 -5.82 8.25 6.21
CA ILE A 32 -6.68 7.09 5.95
C ILE A 32 -8.14 7.39 6.30
N ASP A 33 -8.38 8.17 7.35
CA ASP A 33 -9.75 8.51 7.75
C ASP A 33 -10.51 9.30 6.67
N ASP A 34 -9.80 10.02 5.82
CA ASP A 34 -10.41 10.87 4.79
C ASP A 34 -10.78 10.10 3.52
N TYR A 35 -10.14 8.96 3.26
CA TYR A 35 -10.24 8.25 1.98
C TYR A 35 -10.86 6.86 2.05
N PHE A 36 -10.86 6.23 3.23
CA PHE A 36 -11.29 4.84 3.39
C PHE A 36 -12.55 4.76 4.23
N THR A 37 -13.41 3.76 3.92
CA THR A 37 -14.61 3.49 4.73
C THR A 37 -14.23 2.89 6.07
N ILE A 38 -15.12 3.01 7.06
CA ILE A 38 -14.86 2.46 8.40
C ILE A 38 -14.72 0.93 8.38
N ASP A 39 -15.43 0.27 7.48
CA ASP A 39 -15.43 -1.19 7.29
C ASP A 39 -14.48 -1.67 6.19
N PHE A 40 -13.53 -0.82 5.80
CA PHE A 40 -12.54 -1.13 4.77
C PHE A 40 -11.83 -2.46 5.02
N VAL A 41 -11.61 -3.22 3.95
CA VAL A 41 -10.91 -4.51 4.01
C VAL A 41 -9.70 -4.47 3.08
N ASP A 42 -8.55 -4.87 3.60
CA ASP A 42 -7.30 -4.95 2.87
C ASP A 42 -6.83 -6.40 2.79
N HIS A 43 -6.72 -6.92 1.57
CA HIS A 43 -6.19 -8.26 1.31
C HIS A 43 -4.71 -8.15 1.00
N GLU A 44 -3.88 -8.50 1.99
CA GLU A 44 -2.43 -8.53 1.87
C GLU A 44 -1.95 -9.97 1.62
N PRO A 45 -0.74 -10.16 1.06
CA PRO A 45 -0.18 -11.51 0.96
C PRO A 45 -0.12 -12.19 2.33
N GLY A 46 -0.86 -13.29 2.46
CA GLY A 46 -0.86 -14.09 3.68
C GLY A 46 -1.75 -13.60 4.81
N ARG A 47 -2.45 -12.48 4.66
CA ARG A 47 -3.35 -11.99 5.71
C ARG A 47 -4.42 -11.06 5.14
N THR A 48 -5.52 -10.94 5.87
CA THR A 48 -6.57 -9.96 5.60
C THR A 48 -6.66 -9.02 6.78
N ILE A 49 -6.71 -7.72 6.51
CA ILE A 49 -6.84 -6.67 7.52
C ILE A 49 -8.24 -6.11 7.42
N GLU A 50 -9.02 -6.23 8.49
CA GLU A 50 -10.42 -5.83 8.51
C GLU A 50 -10.61 -4.58 9.34
N GLY A 51 -11.20 -3.56 8.71
CA GLY A 51 -11.54 -2.31 9.35
C GLY A 51 -10.47 -1.25 9.23
N ARG A 52 -10.93 -0.01 9.12
CA ARG A 52 -10.04 1.15 8.99
C ARG A 52 -9.08 1.31 10.17
N PRO A 53 -9.48 1.11 11.43
CA PRO A 53 -8.54 1.21 12.55
C PRO A 53 -7.38 0.20 12.46
N ALA A 54 -7.68 -1.04 12.09
CA ALA A 54 -6.65 -2.07 11.94
C ALA A 54 -5.69 -1.74 10.80
N TYR A 55 -6.21 -1.18 9.70
CA TYR A 55 -5.38 -0.75 8.59
C TYR A 55 -4.46 0.42 8.97
N LYS A 56 -4.96 1.37 9.76
CA LYS A 56 -4.13 2.46 10.28
C LYS A 56 -2.98 1.93 11.13
N ASP A 57 -3.26 0.94 11.98
CA ASP A 57 -2.23 0.31 12.81
C ASP A 57 -1.18 -0.40 11.94
N TYR A 58 -1.62 -1.09 10.89
CA TYR A 58 -0.71 -1.72 9.92
C TYR A 58 0.20 -0.70 9.26
N VAL A 59 -0.35 0.43 8.82
CA VAL A 59 0.44 1.50 8.17
C VAL A 59 1.41 2.13 9.16
N ARG A 60 0.98 2.37 10.41
CA ARG A 60 1.86 2.91 11.46
C ARG A 60 3.03 1.98 11.74
N ASP A 61 2.76 0.68 11.81
CA ASP A 61 3.78 -0.33 12.07
C ASP A 61 4.81 -0.37 10.94
N LEU A 62 4.35 -0.34 9.70
CA LEU A 62 5.20 -0.29 8.53
C LEU A 62 6.09 0.96 8.53
N LEU A 63 5.52 2.13 8.80
CA LEU A 63 6.27 3.39 8.84
C LEU A 63 7.20 3.49 10.05
N SER A 64 6.89 2.81 11.13
CA SER A 64 7.78 2.70 12.29
C SER A 64 9.01 1.87 11.94
N GLY A 65 8.83 0.80 11.17
CA GLY A 65 9.94 -0.04 10.72
C GLY A 65 10.78 0.60 9.64
N MET A 66 10.13 1.33 8.74
CA MET A 66 10.75 2.00 7.60
C MET A 66 10.24 3.44 7.49
N PRO A 67 10.79 4.38 8.29
CA PRO A 67 10.29 5.76 8.31
C PRO A 67 10.41 6.50 6.98
N ASP A 68 11.35 6.08 6.13
CA ASP A 68 11.55 6.63 4.79
C ASP A 68 10.76 5.88 3.71
N PHE A 69 9.82 5.01 4.12
CA PHE A 69 8.99 4.25 3.17
C PHE A 69 8.26 5.20 2.24
N ALA A 70 8.39 4.94 0.93
CA ALA A 70 7.77 5.76 -0.09
C ALA A 70 7.30 4.89 -1.24
N GLY A 71 6.10 5.21 -1.73
CA GLY A 71 5.53 4.53 -2.89
C GLY A 71 5.40 5.48 -4.08
N SER A 72 5.67 4.96 -5.27
CA SER A 72 5.44 5.68 -6.52
C SER A 72 4.56 4.85 -7.44
N THR A 73 3.69 5.52 -8.19
CA THR A 73 2.81 4.86 -9.16
C THR A 73 3.51 4.79 -10.52
N GLU A 74 3.58 3.57 -11.06
CA GLU A 74 4.16 3.34 -12.39
C GLU A 74 3.08 3.36 -13.47
N LEU A 75 1.90 2.78 -13.17
CA LEU A 75 0.80 2.65 -14.10
C LEU A 75 -0.49 2.61 -13.30
N VAL A 76 -1.48 3.36 -13.75
CA VAL A 76 -2.82 3.37 -13.15
C VAL A 76 -3.84 3.07 -14.23
N ILE A 77 -4.68 2.06 -14.00
CA ILE A 77 -5.73 1.64 -14.92
C ILE A 77 -7.05 1.67 -14.15
N CYS A 78 -8.01 2.39 -14.65
CA CYS A 78 -9.34 2.50 -14.04
C CYS A 78 -10.41 1.91 -14.95
N ASP A 79 -11.25 1.07 -14.39
CA ASP A 79 -12.43 0.54 -15.05
C ASP A 79 -13.61 0.61 -14.06
N GLY A 80 -14.47 1.59 -14.25
CA GLY A 80 -15.60 1.82 -13.36
C GLY A 80 -15.15 2.09 -11.93
N ASP A 81 -15.61 1.24 -11.02
CA ASP A 81 -15.33 1.38 -9.59
C ASP A 81 -14.02 0.72 -9.15
N TYR A 82 -13.28 0.14 -10.09
CA TYR A 82 -12.01 -0.52 -9.82
C TYR A 82 -10.85 0.26 -10.39
N VAL A 83 -9.81 0.44 -9.59
CA VAL A 83 -8.57 1.11 -10.01
C VAL A 83 -7.40 0.21 -9.69
N SER A 84 -6.65 -0.17 -10.71
CA SER A 84 -5.45 -0.99 -10.58
C SER A 84 -4.21 -0.11 -10.67
N VAL A 85 -3.26 -0.32 -9.77
CA VAL A 85 -2.02 0.46 -9.71
C VAL A 85 -0.83 -0.47 -9.70
N ARG A 86 0.06 -0.28 -10.66
CA ARG A 86 1.41 -0.85 -10.61
C ARG A 86 2.29 0.16 -9.88
N TYR A 87 2.97 -0.28 -8.82
CA TYR A 87 3.74 0.61 -7.94
C TYR A 87 5.12 0.05 -7.65
N THR A 88 6.01 0.95 -7.25
CA THR A 88 7.30 0.62 -6.65
C THR A 88 7.36 1.26 -5.27
N VAL A 89 7.80 0.52 -4.27
CA VAL A 89 8.03 1.04 -2.93
C VAL A 89 9.49 0.85 -2.55
N THR A 90 10.01 1.82 -1.80
CA THR A 90 11.37 1.79 -1.27
C THR A 90 11.34 2.10 0.21
N GLY A 91 12.33 1.62 0.94
CA GLY A 91 12.47 1.93 2.35
C GLY A 91 13.78 1.41 2.92
N THR A 92 14.13 1.87 4.11
CA THR A 92 15.28 1.39 4.88
C THR A 92 14.79 0.82 6.20
N HIS A 93 15.14 -0.43 6.47
CA HIS A 93 14.67 -1.16 7.63
C HIS A 93 15.47 -0.77 8.88
N VAL A 94 14.95 0.19 9.63
CA VAL A 94 15.64 0.76 10.81
C VAL A 94 14.90 0.50 12.12
N GLY A 95 13.64 0.05 12.08
CA GLY A 95 12.86 -0.34 13.26
C GLY A 95 12.32 -1.74 13.10
N THR A 96 11.84 -2.34 14.19
CA THR A 96 11.22 -3.67 14.13
C THR A 96 9.99 -3.64 13.24
N PHE A 97 9.89 -4.62 12.35
CA PHE A 97 8.81 -4.74 11.38
C PHE A 97 8.52 -6.22 11.14
N TRP A 98 7.27 -6.64 11.29
CA TRP A 98 6.84 -8.05 11.18
C TRP A 98 7.64 -8.99 12.12
N GLY A 99 7.97 -8.53 13.31
CA GLY A 99 8.79 -9.30 14.24
C GLY A 99 10.26 -9.41 13.85
N ILE A 100 10.68 -8.75 12.77
CA ILE A 100 12.07 -8.76 12.30
C ILE A 100 12.80 -7.57 12.92
N GLU A 101 13.91 -7.84 13.61
CA GLU A 101 14.77 -6.80 14.15
C GLU A 101 15.43 -6.00 13.01
N PRO A 102 15.77 -4.72 13.23
CA PRO A 102 16.34 -3.86 12.19
C PRO A 102 17.56 -4.48 11.51
N THR A 103 17.46 -4.66 10.19
CA THR A 103 18.55 -5.20 9.38
C THR A 103 19.45 -4.13 8.80
N ARG A 104 18.97 -2.87 8.76
CA ARG A 104 19.63 -1.72 8.12
C ARG A 104 19.67 -1.81 6.59
N GLU A 105 19.04 -2.81 6.02
CA GLU A 105 19.00 -2.99 4.57
C GLU A 105 18.00 -2.03 3.92
N GLN A 106 18.35 -1.57 2.72
CA GLN A 106 17.43 -0.86 1.85
C GLN A 106 16.68 -1.87 1.01
N VAL A 107 15.38 -1.62 0.84
CA VAL A 107 14.51 -2.49 0.04
C VAL A 107 13.88 -1.70 -1.09
N GLU A 108 13.66 -2.38 -2.22
CA GLU A 108 12.89 -1.87 -3.34
C GLU A 108 12.03 -3.00 -3.87
N VAL A 109 10.72 -2.82 -3.83
CA VAL A 109 9.76 -3.87 -4.18
C VAL A 109 8.71 -3.30 -5.11
N ASP A 110 8.43 -4.04 -6.18
CA ASP A 110 7.33 -3.74 -7.10
C ASP A 110 6.10 -4.53 -6.70
N GLY A 111 4.94 -3.95 -6.91
CA GLY A 111 3.69 -4.63 -6.65
C GLY A 111 2.56 -4.10 -7.51
N THR A 112 1.42 -4.76 -7.40
CA THR A 112 0.18 -4.35 -8.03
C THR A 112 -0.92 -4.39 -6.99
N VAL A 113 -1.69 -3.32 -6.89
CA VAL A 113 -2.81 -3.24 -5.97
C VAL A 113 -4.06 -2.83 -6.74
N VAL A 114 -5.18 -3.46 -6.42
CA VAL A 114 -6.49 -3.09 -6.97
C VAL A 114 -7.31 -2.48 -5.85
N TYR A 115 -7.90 -1.33 -6.13
CA TYR A 115 -8.80 -0.63 -5.22
C TYR A 115 -10.23 -0.70 -5.72
N HIS A 116 -11.17 -0.92 -4.82
CA HIS A 116 -12.59 -0.75 -5.09
C HIS A 116 -13.09 0.54 -4.44
N VAL A 117 -13.80 1.35 -5.19
CA VAL A 117 -14.29 2.65 -4.75
C VAL A 117 -15.82 2.63 -4.64
N THR A 118 -16.34 3.11 -3.53
CA THR A 118 -17.80 3.27 -3.29
C THR A 118 -18.05 4.67 -2.75
N ASP A 119 -18.88 5.43 -3.44
CA ASP A 119 -19.29 6.78 -3.02
C ASP A 119 -18.09 7.69 -2.67
N GLY A 120 -17.05 7.64 -3.50
CA GLY A 120 -15.88 8.48 -3.34
C GLY A 120 -14.92 8.06 -2.25
N ARG A 121 -15.07 6.85 -1.72
CA ARG A 121 -14.18 6.27 -0.71
C ARG A 121 -13.76 4.87 -1.11
N ILE A 122 -12.61 4.46 -0.61
CA ILE A 122 -12.09 3.11 -0.84
C ILE A 122 -12.67 2.19 0.24
N ASP A 123 -13.33 1.11 -0.17
CA ASP A 123 -13.92 0.13 0.76
C ASP A 123 -13.19 -1.21 0.75
N GLU A 124 -12.39 -1.48 -0.27
CA GLU A 124 -11.65 -2.75 -0.37
C GLU A 124 -10.42 -2.58 -1.25
N ARG A 125 -9.35 -3.32 -0.94
CA ARG A 125 -8.18 -3.38 -1.79
C ARG A 125 -7.56 -4.77 -1.74
N TRP A 126 -6.89 -5.13 -2.84
CA TRP A 126 -6.15 -6.38 -2.98
C TRP A 126 -4.73 -6.03 -3.39
N ASN A 127 -3.78 -6.39 -2.55
CA ASN A 127 -2.38 -6.07 -2.77
C ASN A 127 -1.58 -7.34 -3.07
N ALA A 128 -0.72 -7.26 -4.07
CA ALA A 128 0.16 -8.37 -4.44
C ALA A 128 1.56 -7.85 -4.71
N TYR A 129 2.52 -8.36 -3.97
CA TYR A 129 3.92 -8.09 -4.18
C TYR A 129 4.73 -9.34 -3.84
N ASP A 130 5.99 -9.38 -4.28
CA ASP A 130 6.85 -10.52 -4.03
C ASP A 130 7.43 -10.44 -2.61
N ARG A 131 6.72 -11.09 -1.68
CA ARG A 131 7.10 -11.09 -0.27
C ARG A 131 8.40 -11.85 -0.04
N LEU A 132 8.65 -12.91 -0.81
CA LEU A 132 9.90 -13.66 -0.71
C LEU A 132 11.09 -12.80 -1.11
N GLU A 133 10.96 -12.02 -2.19
CA GLU A 133 12.01 -11.09 -2.60
C GLU A 133 12.28 -10.05 -1.52
N LEU A 134 11.24 -9.52 -0.88
CA LEU A 134 11.41 -8.58 0.23
C LEU A 134 12.23 -9.21 1.35
N LEU A 135 11.92 -10.45 1.73
CA LEU A 135 12.66 -11.17 2.77
C LEU A 135 14.11 -11.43 2.37
N GLU A 136 14.34 -11.77 1.11
CA GLU A 136 15.70 -11.96 0.58
C GLU A 136 16.50 -10.67 0.67
N GLN A 137 15.90 -9.53 0.32
CA GLN A 137 16.56 -8.23 0.43
C GLN A 137 16.88 -7.87 1.89
N LEU A 138 16.02 -8.25 2.82
CA LEU A 138 16.26 -8.07 4.25
C LEU A 138 17.26 -9.07 4.82
N GLY A 139 17.60 -10.11 4.08
CA GLY A 139 18.53 -11.15 4.53
C GLY A 139 17.93 -12.13 5.52
N VAL A 140 16.60 -12.31 5.50
CA VAL A 140 15.90 -13.21 6.42
C VAL A 140 15.15 -14.30 5.65
N GLY A 141 14.93 -15.44 6.30
CA GLY A 141 14.18 -16.53 5.70
C GLY A 141 12.68 -16.41 5.94
N PRO A 142 11.84 -17.11 5.13
CA PRO A 142 10.39 -17.05 5.27
C PRO A 142 9.87 -17.46 6.65
N GLY A 143 10.56 -18.33 7.37
CA GLY A 143 10.16 -18.80 8.70
C GLY A 143 10.35 -17.77 9.81
N GLN A 144 10.97 -16.62 9.52
CA GLN A 144 11.20 -15.56 10.50
C GLN A 144 10.08 -14.52 10.53
N LEU A 145 9.09 -14.66 9.64
CA LEU A 145 7.95 -13.76 9.63
C LEU A 145 7.00 -14.06 10.77
N ASP A 146 6.60 -13.00 11.45
CA ASP A 146 5.58 -13.04 12.49
C ASP A 146 4.58 -11.91 12.24
N TYR A 147 3.42 -12.29 11.73
CA TYR A 147 2.33 -11.33 11.59
C TYR A 147 1.09 -11.72 12.34
#